data_0607e69035a7a2b8099033b49922e83b
#
_entry.id   0607e69035a7a2b8099033b49922e83b
#
_cell.length_a   1.000
_cell.length_b   1.000
_cell.length_c   1.000
_cell.angle_alpha   90.00
_cell.angle_beta   90.00
_cell.angle_gamma   90.00
#
_symmetry.space_group_name_H-M   'P 1'
#
loop_
_entity.id
_entity.type
_entity.pdbx_description
1 polymer ?
#
loop_
_entity_poly.entity_id
_entity_poly.type
_entity_poly.pdbx_seq_one_letter_code
_entity_poly.pdbx_strand_id
1 'polypeptide(L)'
;MNPTPHIAAMTAAHADAVLAIYQEGIDTAQATFATTAGDWAAFDAGHLPEHRYVACDDTGTVLGWVAAAPISSRCVYAGVIEHSVYVTAAARGQRLGTRLLQTLISSSENAGIWTLQCGIFPENTASLALHEKAGFRVVGTQHHLGQHHGRWRDVTLLERRSTRTGLSPTPQDPT
;
A
#
# COMPACT_ATOMS: atom_id res chain seq x y z
N MET A 1 -2.70 3.45 -30.33
CA MET A 1 -1.85 3.50 -29.10
C MET A 1 -2.80 3.40 -27.93
N ASN A 2 -2.67 2.37 -27.07
CA ASN A 2 -3.49 2.32 -25.87
C ASN A 2 -3.05 3.52 -24.99
N PRO A 3 -3.99 4.35 -24.58
CA PRO A 3 -3.72 5.48 -23.72
C PRO A 3 -3.07 5.01 -22.41
N THR A 4 -2.12 5.77 -21.92
CA THR A 4 -1.38 5.41 -20.70
C THR A 4 -2.18 5.85 -19.47
N PRO A 5 -2.63 4.93 -18.61
CA PRO A 5 -3.36 5.29 -17.40
C PRO A 5 -2.62 6.37 -16.61
N HIS A 6 -3.33 7.30 -15.99
CA HIS A 6 -2.75 8.36 -15.15
C HIS A 6 -2.97 8.06 -13.65
N ILE A 7 -2.15 8.64 -12.79
CA ILE A 7 -2.30 8.55 -11.33
C ILE A 7 -2.90 9.85 -10.81
N ALA A 8 -3.93 9.73 -9.99
CA ALA A 8 -4.62 10.87 -9.35
C ALA A 8 -4.79 10.63 -7.85
N ALA A 9 -4.98 11.70 -7.08
CA ALA A 9 -5.34 11.59 -5.68
C ALA A 9 -6.69 10.89 -5.53
N MET A 10 -6.78 9.98 -4.56
CA MET A 10 -8.02 9.28 -4.25
C MET A 10 -8.98 10.21 -3.51
N THR A 11 -10.23 10.23 -3.94
CA THR A 11 -11.32 10.98 -3.32
C THR A 11 -12.55 10.12 -3.14
N ALA A 12 -13.57 10.63 -2.45
CA ALA A 12 -14.86 9.94 -2.29
C ALA A 12 -15.56 9.62 -3.62
N ALA A 13 -15.27 10.36 -4.69
CA ALA A 13 -15.81 10.06 -6.01
C ALA A 13 -15.32 8.70 -6.57
N HIS A 14 -14.23 8.17 -6.05
CA HIS A 14 -13.67 6.88 -6.46
C HIS A 14 -14.13 5.72 -5.55
N ALA A 15 -14.96 6.00 -4.52
CA ALA A 15 -15.30 5.06 -3.45
C ALA A 15 -15.77 3.68 -3.96
N ASP A 16 -16.78 3.66 -4.83
CA ASP A 16 -17.35 2.40 -5.32
C ASP A 16 -16.32 1.56 -6.07
N ALA A 17 -15.51 2.19 -6.92
CA ALA A 17 -14.47 1.52 -7.69
C ALA A 17 -13.33 1.01 -6.79
N VAL A 18 -12.91 1.80 -5.80
CA VAL A 18 -11.87 1.41 -4.82
C VAL A 18 -12.33 0.18 -4.03
N LEU A 19 -13.57 0.21 -3.51
CA LEU A 19 -14.13 -0.92 -2.75
C LEU A 19 -14.34 -2.17 -3.63
N ALA A 20 -14.77 -1.99 -4.87
CA ALA A 20 -14.93 -3.10 -5.82
C ALA A 20 -13.57 -3.78 -6.11
N ILE A 21 -12.52 -3.01 -6.38
CA ILE A 21 -11.16 -3.54 -6.60
C ILE A 21 -10.60 -4.19 -5.32
N TYR A 22 -10.91 -3.63 -4.15
CA TYR A 22 -10.54 -4.24 -2.87
C TYR A 22 -11.24 -5.59 -2.70
N GLN A 23 -12.55 -5.67 -2.95
CA GLN A 23 -13.30 -6.93 -2.88
C GLN A 23 -12.77 -7.97 -3.88
N GLU A 24 -12.42 -7.56 -5.10
CA GLU A 24 -11.76 -8.45 -6.07
C GLU A 24 -10.46 -9.05 -5.52
N GLY A 25 -9.65 -8.26 -4.82
CA GLY A 25 -8.45 -8.74 -4.14
C GLY A 25 -8.76 -9.69 -2.98
N ILE A 26 -9.77 -9.38 -2.17
CA ILE A 26 -10.26 -10.23 -1.06
C ILE A 26 -10.70 -11.60 -1.59
N ASP A 27 -11.45 -11.62 -2.67
CA ASP A 27 -12.00 -12.84 -3.28
C ASP A 27 -10.91 -13.80 -3.79
N THR A 28 -9.70 -13.32 -4.02
CA THR A 28 -8.55 -14.20 -4.33
C THR A 28 -8.11 -15.05 -3.14
N ALA A 29 -8.48 -14.69 -1.92
CA ALA A 29 -7.99 -15.26 -0.66
C ALA A 29 -6.44 -15.22 -0.51
N GLN A 30 -5.74 -14.39 -1.29
CA GLN A 30 -4.27 -14.30 -1.31
C GLN A 30 -3.73 -12.90 -1.00
N ALA A 31 -4.60 -11.91 -0.77
CA ALA A 31 -4.16 -10.52 -0.66
C ALA A 31 -4.29 -9.94 0.75
N THR A 32 -5.21 -10.43 1.58
CA THR A 32 -5.55 -9.83 2.87
C THR A 32 -6.28 -10.83 3.76
N PHE A 33 -6.29 -10.57 5.07
CA PHE A 33 -7.16 -11.26 6.03
C PHE A 33 -8.62 -10.78 5.99
N ALA A 34 -8.90 -9.64 5.38
CA ALA A 34 -10.26 -9.14 5.25
C ALA A 34 -11.14 -10.14 4.47
N THR A 35 -12.41 -10.23 4.85
CA THR A 35 -13.41 -11.08 4.20
C THR A 35 -14.45 -10.27 3.42
N THR A 36 -14.52 -8.96 3.67
CA THR A 36 -15.35 -8.00 2.94
C THR A 36 -14.61 -6.67 2.83
N ALA A 37 -14.87 -5.92 1.78
CA ALA A 37 -14.28 -4.59 1.59
C ALA A 37 -14.86 -3.54 2.55
N GLY A 38 -16.01 -3.83 3.17
CA GLY A 38 -16.70 -2.87 4.03
C GLY A 38 -17.33 -1.72 3.24
N ASP A 39 -17.48 -0.58 3.90
CA ASP A 39 -17.99 0.65 3.30
C ASP A 39 -16.91 1.74 3.19
N TRP A 40 -17.21 2.80 2.45
CA TRP A 40 -16.29 3.91 2.26
C TRP A 40 -15.96 4.64 3.56
N ALA A 41 -16.90 4.80 4.47
CA ALA A 41 -16.67 5.52 5.73
C ALA A 41 -15.60 4.80 6.58
N ALA A 42 -15.66 3.48 6.66
CA ALA A 42 -14.66 2.67 7.34
C ALA A 42 -13.31 2.73 6.63
N PHE A 43 -13.30 2.65 5.29
CA PHE A 43 -12.08 2.79 4.49
C PHE A 43 -11.44 4.16 4.70
N ASP A 44 -12.20 5.23 4.59
CA ASP A 44 -11.75 6.61 4.74
C ASP A 44 -11.18 6.88 6.14
N ALA A 45 -11.85 6.41 7.18
CA ALA A 45 -11.40 6.56 8.56
C ALA A 45 -10.13 5.76 8.89
N GLY A 46 -9.89 4.65 8.17
CA GLY A 46 -8.73 3.78 8.37
C GLY A 46 -7.47 4.21 7.63
N HIS A 47 -7.54 5.18 6.72
CA HIS A 47 -6.43 5.56 5.86
C HIS A 47 -6.11 7.05 5.95
N LEU A 48 -4.84 7.38 5.73
CA LEU A 48 -4.37 8.76 5.66
C LEU A 48 -4.95 9.46 4.42
N PRO A 49 -5.53 10.67 4.55
CA PRO A 49 -6.15 11.36 3.42
C PRO A 49 -5.13 11.83 2.35
N GLU A 50 -3.87 12.08 2.74
CA GLU A 50 -2.84 12.64 1.84
C GLU A 50 -2.08 11.57 1.05
N HIS A 51 -2.01 10.33 1.53
CA HIS A 51 -1.17 9.27 0.96
C HIS A 51 -2.01 8.15 0.41
N ARG A 52 -2.93 8.50 -0.50
CA ARG A 52 -3.80 7.57 -1.21
C ARG A 52 -4.06 8.03 -2.65
N TYR A 53 -3.90 7.11 -3.60
CA TYR A 53 -3.94 7.40 -5.02
C TYR A 53 -4.69 6.32 -5.80
N VAL A 54 -5.24 6.70 -6.94
CA VAL A 54 -5.88 5.80 -7.90
C VAL A 54 -5.16 5.87 -9.25
N ALA A 55 -5.14 4.77 -9.97
CA ALA A 55 -4.75 4.72 -11.37
C ALA A 55 -6.03 4.69 -12.21
N CYS A 56 -6.21 5.66 -13.10
CA CYS A 56 -7.37 5.78 -13.98
C CYS A 56 -6.96 5.68 -15.44
N ASP A 57 -7.81 5.08 -16.26
CA ASP A 57 -7.69 5.18 -17.71
C ASP A 57 -8.21 6.54 -18.23
N ASP A 58 -8.18 6.74 -19.55
CA ASP A 58 -8.60 8.00 -20.18
C ASP A 58 -10.10 8.27 -20.07
N THR A 59 -10.89 7.26 -19.74
CA THR A 59 -12.34 7.42 -19.50
C THR A 59 -12.66 7.78 -18.06
N GLY A 60 -11.63 7.79 -17.18
CA GLY A 60 -11.78 7.97 -15.74
C GLY A 60 -12.09 6.69 -14.96
N THR A 61 -12.07 5.53 -15.62
CA THR A 61 -12.27 4.24 -14.94
C THR A 61 -11.08 3.93 -14.04
N VAL A 62 -11.33 3.65 -12.76
CA VAL A 62 -10.29 3.25 -11.80
C VAL A 62 -9.84 1.82 -12.08
N LEU A 63 -8.54 1.64 -12.26
CA LEU A 63 -7.90 0.35 -12.56
C LEU A 63 -7.09 -0.22 -11.40
N GLY A 64 -6.83 0.58 -10.38
CA GLY A 64 -6.08 0.19 -9.20
C GLY A 64 -5.93 1.35 -8.23
N TRP A 65 -5.48 1.05 -7.03
CA TRP A 65 -5.27 2.05 -5.99
C TRP A 65 -4.13 1.67 -5.05
N VAL A 66 -3.61 2.67 -4.35
CA VAL A 66 -2.71 2.54 -3.21
C VAL A 66 -3.20 3.45 -2.11
N ALA A 67 -3.16 3.00 -0.87
CA ALA A 67 -3.52 3.80 0.28
C ALA A 67 -2.64 3.44 1.48
N ALA A 68 -2.34 4.43 2.31
CA ALA A 68 -1.52 4.27 3.49
C ALA A 68 -2.31 4.52 4.77
N ALA A 69 -1.91 3.85 5.83
CA ALA A 69 -2.45 3.99 7.18
C ALA A 69 -1.32 4.18 8.20
N PRO A 70 -1.57 4.87 9.33
CA PRO A 70 -0.57 4.95 10.39
C PRO A 70 -0.42 3.58 11.07
N ILE A 71 0.80 3.20 11.43
CA ILE A 71 1.03 1.95 12.18
C ILE A 71 0.71 2.06 13.66
N SER A 72 0.66 3.27 14.20
CA SER A 72 0.47 3.54 15.62
C SER A 72 0.03 4.99 15.85
N SER A 73 -0.71 5.21 16.95
CA SER A 73 -1.05 6.55 17.43
C SER A 73 0.09 7.24 18.21
N ARG A 74 1.19 6.55 18.49
CA ARG A 74 2.33 7.11 19.22
C ARG A 74 3.15 8.03 18.31
N CYS A 75 3.40 9.27 18.75
CA CYS A 75 4.11 10.28 17.94
C CYS A 75 5.52 9.87 17.52
N VAL A 76 6.19 9.01 18.27
CA VAL A 76 7.51 8.46 17.92
C VAL A 76 7.50 7.66 16.61
N TYR A 77 6.33 7.16 16.18
CA TYR A 77 6.13 6.43 14.93
C TYR A 77 5.46 7.26 13.84
N ALA A 78 5.34 8.58 14.00
CA ALA A 78 4.64 9.44 13.03
C ALA A 78 5.21 9.38 11.60
N GLY A 79 6.47 9.02 11.46
CA GLY A 79 7.11 8.83 10.14
C GLY A 79 7.12 7.39 9.63
N VAL A 80 6.33 6.50 10.22
CA VAL A 80 6.19 5.11 9.79
C VAL A 80 4.74 4.83 9.43
N ILE A 81 4.51 4.41 8.20
CA ILE A 81 3.17 4.06 7.70
C ILE A 81 3.17 2.67 7.08
N GLU A 82 2.03 2.01 7.14
CA GLU A 82 1.78 0.81 6.35
C GLU A 82 0.93 1.17 5.12
N HIS A 83 0.99 0.34 4.09
CA HIS A 83 0.21 0.58 2.88
C HIS A 83 -0.36 -0.71 2.30
N SER A 84 -1.39 -0.52 1.46
CA SER A 84 -1.97 -1.55 0.61
C SER A 84 -2.01 -1.06 -0.83
N VAL A 85 -1.79 -1.95 -1.79
CA VAL A 85 -1.88 -1.67 -3.22
C VAL A 85 -2.66 -2.78 -3.91
N TYR A 86 -3.63 -2.40 -4.73
CA TYR A 86 -4.51 -3.31 -5.45
C TYR A 86 -4.67 -2.86 -6.90
N VAL A 87 -4.67 -3.81 -7.81
CA VAL A 87 -4.89 -3.57 -9.24
C VAL A 87 -5.90 -4.59 -9.73
N THR A 88 -6.95 -4.15 -10.45
CA THR A 88 -7.96 -5.05 -11.02
C THR A 88 -7.31 -6.10 -11.92
N ALA A 89 -7.88 -7.29 -11.97
CA ALA A 89 -7.34 -8.39 -12.77
C ALA A 89 -7.21 -8.01 -14.26
N ALA A 90 -8.17 -7.25 -14.78
CA ALA A 90 -8.19 -6.80 -16.18
C ALA A 90 -7.01 -5.87 -16.55
N ALA A 91 -6.41 -5.19 -15.57
CA ALA A 91 -5.30 -4.25 -15.78
C ALA A 91 -3.94 -4.77 -15.29
N ARG A 92 -3.83 -6.03 -14.92
CA ARG A 92 -2.55 -6.66 -14.54
C ARG A 92 -1.57 -6.65 -15.71
N GLY A 93 -0.27 -6.65 -15.40
CA GLY A 93 0.78 -6.61 -16.43
C GLY A 93 1.06 -5.22 -17.02
N GLN A 94 0.24 -4.21 -16.73
CA GLN A 94 0.40 -2.84 -17.22
C GLN A 94 1.30 -1.95 -16.31
N ARG A 95 2.02 -2.54 -15.37
CA ARG A 95 2.90 -1.86 -14.40
C ARG A 95 2.19 -0.84 -13.50
N LEU A 96 0.86 -0.92 -13.36
CA LEU A 96 0.11 0.04 -12.53
C LEU A 96 0.49 -0.05 -11.06
N GLY A 97 0.68 -1.23 -10.51
CA GLY A 97 1.14 -1.42 -9.14
C GLY A 97 2.48 -0.73 -8.88
N THR A 98 3.42 -0.82 -9.82
CA THR A 98 4.72 -0.13 -9.73
C THR A 98 4.55 1.38 -9.70
N ARG A 99 3.71 1.93 -10.58
CA ARG A 99 3.46 3.39 -10.67
C ARG A 99 2.76 3.91 -9.42
N LEU A 100 1.74 3.21 -8.93
CA LEU A 100 1.04 3.55 -7.69
C LEU A 100 2.00 3.56 -6.50
N LEU A 101 2.82 2.52 -6.39
CA LEU A 101 3.78 2.40 -5.29
C LEU A 101 4.87 3.48 -5.36
N GLN A 102 5.37 3.81 -6.54
CA GLN A 102 6.33 4.91 -6.75
C GLN A 102 5.73 6.26 -6.38
N THR A 103 4.46 6.50 -6.71
CA THR A 103 3.74 7.72 -6.32
C THR A 103 3.62 7.82 -4.80
N LEU A 104 3.25 6.73 -4.12
CA LEU A 104 3.21 6.69 -2.67
C LEU A 104 4.58 6.96 -2.03
N ILE A 105 5.64 6.33 -2.53
CA ILE A 105 7.02 6.54 -2.06
C ILE A 105 7.40 8.02 -2.16
N SER A 106 7.16 8.65 -3.31
CA SER A 106 7.50 10.06 -3.52
C SER A 106 6.68 10.98 -2.62
N SER A 107 5.39 10.73 -2.50
CA SER A 107 4.48 11.50 -1.65
C SER A 107 4.88 11.42 -0.17
N SER A 108 5.14 10.22 0.32
CA SER A 108 5.51 10.00 1.72
C SER A 108 6.88 10.60 2.07
N GLU A 109 7.88 10.45 1.20
CA GLU A 109 9.20 11.07 1.41
C GLU A 109 9.12 12.60 1.42
N ASN A 110 8.32 13.21 0.56
CA ASN A 110 8.11 14.65 0.54
C ASN A 110 7.40 15.17 1.79
N ALA A 111 6.60 14.33 2.44
CA ALA A 111 5.92 14.63 3.70
C ALA A 111 6.78 14.30 4.96
N GLY A 112 8.03 13.86 4.78
CA GLY A 112 8.91 13.54 5.91
C GLY A 112 8.68 12.15 6.50
N ILE A 113 7.91 11.30 5.86
CA ILE A 113 7.70 9.90 6.27
C ILE A 113 8.93 9.09 5.87
N TRP A 114 9.55 8.43 6.84
CA TRP A 114 10.84 7.77 6.64
C TRP A 114 10.77 6.25 6.44
N THR A 115 9.66 5.60 6.78
CA THR A 115 9.50 4.16 6.57
C THR A 115 8.10 3.82 6.06
N LEU A 116 8.06 3.05 4.97
CA LEU A 116 6.86 2.34 4.52
C LEU A 116 7.02 0.87 4.85
N GLN A 117 5.94 0.23 5.34
CA GLN A 117 5.91 -1.21 5.56
C GLN A 117 4.63 -1.82 5.01
N CYS A 118 4.66 -3.13 4.78
CA CYS A 118 3.50 -3.91 4.41
C CYS A 118 3.68 -5.37 4.82
N GLY A 119 2.55 -6.05 5.08
CA GLY A 119 2.49 -7.49 5.28
C GLY A 119 1.94 -8.17 4.02
N ILE A 120 2.59 -9.23 3.57
CA ILE A 120 2.24 -9.95 2.35
C ILE A 120 2.23 -11.45 2.66
N PHE A 121 1.18 -12.17 2.23
CA PHE A 121 1.19 -13.63 2.32
C PHE A 121 2.34 -14.19 1.48
N PRO A 122 3.14 -15.13 1.99
CA PRO A 122 4.30 -15.68 1.27
C PRO A 122 3.95 -16.26 -0.10
N GLU A 123 2.71 -16.71 -0.29
CA GLU A 123 2.22 -17.27 -1.54
C GLU A 123 1.93 -16.19 -2.61
N ASN A 124 1.78 -14.92 -2.20
CA ASN A 124 1.58 -13.79 -3.12
C ASN A 124 2.91 -13.32 -3.70
N THR A 125 3.53 -14.18 -4.50
CA THR A 125 4.86 -13.94 -5.09
C THR A 125 4.89 -12.71 -6.00
N ALA A 126 3.78 -12.39 -6.66
CA ALA A 126 3.68 -11.20 -7.51
C ALA A 126 3.79 -9.91 -6.70
N SER A 127 3.14 -9.84 -5.53
CA SER A 127 3.23 -8.70 -4.63
C SER A 127 4.63 -8.58 -4.01
N LEU A 128 5.23 -9.70 -3.59
CA LEU A 128 6.61 -9.72 -3.09
C LEU A 128 7.57 -9.14 -4.12
N ALA A 129 7.53 -9.63 -5.36
CA ALA A 129 8.39 -9.16 -6.45
C ALA A 129 8.16 -7.68 -6.81
N LEU A 130 6.91 -7.19 -6.74
CA LEU A 130 6.58 -5.78 -6.94
C LEU A 130 7.28 -4.90 -5.90
N HIS A 131 7.19 -5.28 -4.63
CA HIS A 131 7.77 -4.50 -3.52
C HIS A 131 9.29 -4.55 -3.51
N GLU A 132 9.89 -5.71 -3.76
CA GLU A 132 11.36 -5.83 -3.90
C GLU A 132 11.91 -4.92 -5.00
N LYS A 133 11.26 -4.89 -6.16
CA LYS A 133 11.63 -3.98 -7.28
C LYS A 133 11.48 -2.50 -6.92
N ALA A 134 10.59 -2.17 -6.00
CA ALA A 134 10.39 -0.81 -5.49
C ALA A 134 11.36 -0.44 -4.34
N GLY A 135 12.29 -1.33 -3.99
CA GLY A 135 13.31 -1.10 -2.97
C GLY A 135 12.91 -1.50 -1.55
N PHE A 136 11.86 -2.30 -1.40
CA PHE A 136 11.53 -2.92 -0.12
C PHE A 136 12.43 -4.12 0.14
N ARG A 137 12.79 -4.33 1.40
CA ARG A 137 13.48 -5.52 1.88
C ARG A 137 12.57 -6.35 2.77
N VAL A 138 12.78 -7.64 2.80
CA VAL A 138 12.12 -8.54 3.75
C VAL A 138 12.73 -8.31 5.15
N VAL A 139 11.87 -8.04 6.11
CA VAL A 139 12.23 -7.96 7.54
C VAL A 139 12.21 -9.36 8.16
N GLY A 140 11.21 -10.15 7.85
CA GLY A 140 11.03 -11.51 8.32
C GLY A 140 9.65 -12.05 8.03
N THR A 141 9.40 -13.30 8.38
CA THR A 141 8.09 -13.94 8.26
C THR A 141 7.54 -14.27 9.65
N GLN A 142 6.34 -13.78 9.91
CA GLN A 142 5.57 -14.10 11.11
C GLN A 142 4.74 -15.36 10.83
N HIS A 143 5.05 -16.43 11.52
CA HIS A 143 4.38 -17.71 11.33
C HIS A 143 3.05 -17.73 12.07
N HIS A 144 2.01 -18.28 11.41
CA HIS A 144 0.67 -18.44 11.96
C HIS A 144 0.13 -17.15 12.61
N LEU A 145 0.32 -16.03 11.93
CA LEU A 145 -0.05 -14.71 12.46
C LEU A 145 -1.56 -14.55 12.65
N GLY A 146 -2.36 -15.12 11.76
CA GLY A 146 -3.82 -15.06 11.84
C GLY A 146 -4.48 -16.23 11.12
N GLN A 147 -5.77 -16.42 11.42
CA GLN A 147 -6.60 -17.40 10.70
C GLN A 147 -7.38 -16.72 9.58
N HIS A 148 -7.41 -17.38 8.42
CA HIS A 148 -8.16 -16.95 7.26
C HIS A 148 -8.86 -18.16 6.64
N HIS A 149 -10.18 -18.11 6.57
CA HIS A 149 -11.01 -19.27 6.15
C HIS A 149 -10.65 -20.58 6.85
N GLY A 150 -10.48 -20.52 8.18
CA GLY A 150 -10.15 -21.67 9.02
C GLY A 150 -8.72 -22.20 8.91
N ARG A 151 -7.83 -21.51 8.19
CA ARG A 151 -6.42 -21.88 8.04
C ARG A 151 -5.51 -20.82 8.64
N TRP A 152 -4.50 -21.24 9.37
CA TRP A 152 -3.43 -20.38 9.82
C TRP A 152 -2.59 -19.87 8.62
N ARG A 153 -2.30 -18.59 8.60
CA ARG A 153 -1.51 -17.94 7.54
C ARG A 153 -0.29 -17.26 8.11
N ASP A 154 0.80 -17.42 7.39
CA ASP A 154 2.03 -16.68 7.62
C ASP A 154 1.95 -15.32 6.92
N VAL A 155 2.70 -14.33 7.43
CA VAL A 155 2.83 -13.02 6.82
C VAL A 155 4.30 -12.65 6.74
N THR A 156 4.77 -12.37 5.55
CA THR A 156 6.09 -11.77 5.32
C THR A 156 5.98 -10.27 5.47
N LEU A 157 6.71 -9.72 6.44
CA LEU A 157 6.81 -8.28 6.66
C LEU A 157 7.92 -7.71 5.78
N LEU A 158 7.59 -6.67 5.00
CA LEU A 158 8.55 -5.90 4.20
C LEU A 158 8.57 -4.46 4.67
N GLU A 159 9.72 -3.83 4.53
CA GLU A 159 9.86 -2.39 4.78
C GLU A 159 10.73 -1.73 3.71
N ARG A 160 10.47 -0.45 3.48
CA ARG A 160 11.35 0.44 2.73
C ARG A 160 11.71 1.63 3.60
N ARG A 161 12.99 1.72 3.97
CA ARG A 161 13.54 2.86 4.71
C ARG A 161 13.99 3.92 3.71
N SER A 162 13.50 5.15 3.85
CA SER A 162 13.92 6.26 2.99
C SER A 162 15.41 6.57 3.17
N THR A 163 16.06 6.90 2.07
CA THR A 163 17.43 7.46 2.05
C THR A 163 17.43 8.98 1.91
N ARG A 164 16.26 9.61 1.85
CA ARG A 164 16.08 11.04 1.64
C ARG A 164 15.56 11.78 2.86
N THR A 165 14.78 11.11 3.70
CA THR A 165 14.15 11.73 4.87
C THR A 165 14.29 10.85 6.11
N GLY A 166 14.10 11.42 7.31
CA GLY A 166 14.28 10.72 8.57
C GLY A 166 15.72 10.24 8.79
N LEU A 167 16.68 10.90 8.20
CA LEU A 167 18.09 10.66 8.45
C LEU A 167 18.43 11.21 9.83
N SER A 168 19.33 10.53 10.57
CA SER A 168 19.76 11.01 11.89
C SER A 168 20.21 12.46 11.79
N PRO A 169 19.80 13.34 12.71
CA PRO A 169 20.41 14.67 12.79
C PRO A 169 21.91 14.48 13.00
N THR A 170 22.72 15.30 12.34
CA THR A 170 24.14 15.40 12.64
C THR A 170 24.24 15.66 14.15
N PRO A 171 25.06 14.92 14.93
CA PRO A 171 25.24 15.22 16.34
C PRO A 171 25.57 16.70 16.48
N GLN A 172 24.73 17.45 17.15
CA GLN A 172 25.09 18.80 17.55
C GLN A 172 26.14 18.62 18.62
N ASP A 173 27.34 19.15 18.38
CA ASP A 173 28.35 19.24 19.41
C ASP A 173 27.72 19.93 20.64
N PRO A 174 27.83 19.37 21.85
CA PRO A 174 27.38 20.03 23.05
C PRO A 174 28.23 21.29 23.23
N THR A 175 27.64 22.46 23.08
CA THR A 175 28.21 23.73 23.49
C THR A 175 28.23 23.84 25.00
#